data_7a842ee3314c4084a2a9a806616551a9
#
_entry.id   7a842ee3314c4084a2a9a806616551a9
#
_cell.length_a   1.000
_cell.length_b   1.000
_cell.length_c   1.000
_cell.angle_alpha   90.00
_cell.angle_beta   90.00
_cell.angle_gamma   90.00
#
_symmetry.space_group_name_H-M   'P 1'
#
loop_
_entity.id
_entity.type
_entity.pdbx_description
1 polymer ?
#
loop_
_entity_poly.entity_id
_entity_poly.type
_entity_poly.pdbx_seq_one_letter_code
_entity_poly.pdbx_strand_id
1 'polypeptide(L)'
;GTYQIEPATLLLPASDQPVPEGEESPTPVSILETPQLREQIQKIRERLDRMGAINLAAIDEHRELEERYQFLTTQEQDLSTSIASLKEIIQRINRTTKDMFVETFNELQQKFRDVFSQFFPGGRAELQLVEEPLEEGVEDNGAREPGVEIVAQPPGKRLKSITMLSGGEKTLTAMALLIASFLIRPTPFC
;
A
#
# COMPACT_ATOMS: atom_id res chain seq x y z
N GLY A 1 -30.41 -27.88 -39.21
CA GLY A 1 -30.45 -29.20 -39.83
C GLY A 1 -30.64 -30.23 -38.75
N THR A 2 -31.85 -30.81 -38.71
CA THR A 2 -32.21 -31.93 -37.83
C THR A 2 -31.47 -33.16 -38.35
N TYR A 3 -30.54 -33.70 -37.57
CA TYR A 3 -29.98 -35.01 -37.87
C TYR A 3 -31.01 -36.09 -37.59
N GLN A 4 -31.65 -36.58 -38.65
CA GLN A 4 -32.47 -37.80 -38.61
C GLN A 4 -31.51 -38.99 -38.69
N ILE A 5 -31.17 -39.58 -37.55
CA ILE A 5 -30.49 -40.86 -37.50
C ILE A 5 -31.58 -41.92 -37.57
N GLU A 6 -31.61 -42.67 -38.67
CA GLU A 6 -32.52 -43.81 -38.79
C GLU A 6 -32.14 -44.89 -37.76
N PRO A 7 -33.10 -45.45 -37.01
CA PRO A 7 -32.78 -46.42 -35.94
C PRO A 7 -32.26 -47.76 -36.45
N ALA A 8 -32.28 -48.02 -37.76
CA ALA A 8 -31.77 -49.24 -38.37
C ALA A 8 -30.21 -49.30 -38.43
N THR A 9 -29.52 -48.17 -38.25
CA THR A 9 -28.05 -48.12 -38.39
C THR A 9 -27.30 -48.44 -37.07
N LEU A 10 -28.04 -48.67 -35.96
CA LEU A 10 -27.49 -48.98 -34.66
C LEU A 10 -27.44 -50.49 -34.31
N LEU A 11 -27.81 -51.33 -35.23
CA LEU A 11 -27.60 -52.79 -35.08
C LEU A 11 -26.17 -53.11 -35.50
N LEU A 12 -25.30 -53.22 -34.52
CA LEU A 12 -23.97 -53.82 -34.71
C LEU A 12 -24.11 -55.26 -35.22
N PRO A 13 -23.37 -55.67 -36.28
CA PRO A 13 -23.44 -57.07 -36.71
C PRO A 13 -22.96 -57.98 -35.59
N ALA A 14 -23.74 -59.01 -35.28
CA ALA A 14 -23.37 -60.07 -34.37
C ALA A 14 -22.09 -60.71 -34.92
N SER A 15 -20.96 -60.52 -34.25
CA SER A 15 -19.74 -61.26 -34.53
C SER A 15 -19.87 -62.66 -33.99
N ASP A 16 -19.98 -63.66 -34.86
CA ASP A 16 -19.85 -65.11 -34.58
C ASP A 16 -18.40 -65.42 -34.19
N GLN A 17 -17.97 -64.99 -33.06
CA GLN A 17 -16.72 -65.49 -32.48
C GLN A 17 -17.04 -66.12 -31.12
N PRO A 18 -16.56 -67.36 -30.84
CA PRO A 18 -16.76 -68.00 -29.57
C PRO A 18 -16.03 -67.21 -28.46
N VAL A 19 -16.80 -66.79 -27.46
CA VAL A 19 -16.28 -66.13 -26.25
C VAL A 19 -15.59 -67.17 -25.37
N PRO A 20 -14.34 -66.94 -24.91
CA PRO A 20 -13.67 -67.83 -23.98
C PRO A 20 -14.40 -67.84 -22.65
N GLU A 21 -14.67 -69.03 -22.14
CA GLU A 21 -15.27 -69.26 -20.84
C GLU A 21 -14.36 -68.71 -19.73
N GLY A 22 -14.78 -67.62 -19.04
CA GLY A 22 -14.07 -67.17 -17.86
C GLY A 22 -14.19 -65.69 -17.50
N GLU A 23 -14.82 -64.82 -18.31
CA GLU A 23 -15.07 -63.44 -17.90
C GLU A 23 -16.51 -63.29 -17.43
N GLU A 24 -16.64 -62.70 -16.21
CA GLU A 24 -17.90 -62.35 -15.61
C GLU A 24 -18.73 -61.55 -16.60
N SER A 25 -19.91 -62.00 -16.89
CA SER A 25 -20.88 -61.32 -17.73
C SER A 25 -21.03 -59.87 -17.26
N PRO A 26 -20.91 -58.84 -18.17
CA PRO A 26 -21.20 -57.50 -17.76
C PRO A 26 -22.63 -57.48 -17.16
N THR A 27 -22.70 -57.01 -15.92
CA THR A 27 -23.99 -56.82 -15.22
C THR A 27 -24.94 -56.12 -16.18
N PRO A 28 -26.17 -56.64 -16.35
CA PRO A 28 -27.10 -56.02 -17.29
C PRO A 28 -27.34 -54.59 -16.85
N VAL A 29 -26.85 -53.66 -17.67
CA VAL A 29 -27.20 -52.23 -17.50
C VAL A 29 -28.72 -52.21 -17.43
N SER A 30 -29.29 -51.87 -16.26
CA SER A 30 -30.71 -51.75 -16.07
C SER A 30 -31.25 -50.79 -17.13
N ILE A 31 -31.77 -51.34 -18.21
CA ILE A 31 -32.43 -50.61 -19.27
C ILE A 31 -33.67 -50.02 -18.60
N LEU A 32 -33.57 -48.77 -18.21
CA LEU A 32 -34.73 -47.99 -17.75
C LEU A 32 -35.85 -48.25 -18.73
N GLU A 33 -37.01 -48.68 -18.20
CA GLU A 33 -38.16 -48.98 -19.03
C GLU A 33 -38.45 -47.83 -20.00
N THR A 34 -38.67 -48.14 -21.25
CA THR A 34 -38.83 -47.19 -22.37
C THR A 34 -39.74 -45.98 -22.04
N PRO A 35 -40.82 -46.13 -21.24
CA PRO A 35 -41.64 -44.97 -20.83
C PRO A 35 -40.90 -44.01 -19.90
N GLN A 36 -40.06 -44.50 -18.98
CA GLN A 36 -39.30 -43.65 -18.04
C GLN A 36 -38.23 -42.85 -18.78
N LEU A 37 -37.57 -43.43 -19.75
CA LEU A 37 -36.61 -42.76 -20.62
C LEU A 37 -37.29 -41.66 -21.45
N ARG A 38 -38.48 -41.91 -21.97
CA ARG A 38 -39.24 -40.89 -22.71
C ARG A 38 -39.63 -39.72 -21.84
N GLU A 39 -40.07 -39.98 -20.64
CA GLU A 39 -40.40 -38.90 -19.66
C GLU A 39 -39.17 -38.07 -19.29
N GLN A 40 -38.02 -38.69 -19.08
CA GLN A 40 -36.76 -37.97 -18.81
C GLN A 40 -36.30 -37.12 -20.01
N ILE A 41 -36.39 -37.68 -21.23
CA ILE A 41 -36.09 -36.93 -22.46
C ILE A 41 -37.03 -35.73 -22.62
N GLN A 42 -38.28 -35.88 -22.32
CA GLN A 42 -39.28 -34.81 -22.42
C GLN A 42 -38.97 -33.71 -21.38
N LYS A 43 -38.69 -34.06 -20.15
CA LYS A 43 -38.28 -33.12 -19.09
C LYS A 43 -36.99 -32.34 -19.44
N ILE A 44 -36.03 -33.01 -20.04
CA ILE A 44 -34.80 -32.36 -20.50
C ILE A 44 -35.06 -31.41 -21.66
N ARG A 45 -35.91 -31.81 -22.62
CA ARG A 45 -36.32 -30.93 -23.74
C ARG A 45 -37.03 -29.68 -23.25
N GLU A 46 -37.99 -29.83 -22.36
CA GLU A 46 -38.70 -28.69 -21.75
C GLU A 46 -37.79 -27.76 -20.96
N ARG A 47 -36.74 -28.31 -20.36
CA ARG A 47 -35.68 -27.47 -19.72
C ARG A 47 -34.86 -26.72 -20.74
N LEU A 48 -34.48 -27.36 -21.83
CA LEU A 48 -33.70 -26.73 -22.93
C LEU A 48 -34.53 -25.63 -23.61
N ASP A 49 -35.83 -25.89 -23.86
CA ASP A 49 -36.74 -24.91 -24.46
C ASP A 49 -36.97 -23.69 -23.56
N ARG A 50 -37.01 -23.89 -22.24
CA ARG A 50 -37.09 -22.78 -21.26
C ARG A 50 -35.82 -21.96 -21.14
N MET A 51 -34.66 -22.52 -21.45
CA MET A 51 -33.41 -21.79 -21.42
C MET A 51 -33.25 -20.80 -22.59
N GLY A 52 -34.10 -20.96 -23.66
CA GLY A 52 -34.07 -20.06 -24.80
C GLY A 52 -32.79 -20.11 -25.62
N ALA A 53 -32.52 -19.05 -26.34
CA ALA A 53 -31.27 -18.94 -27.13
C ALA A 53 -30.10 -18.74 -26.20
N ILE A 54 -29.26 -19.77 -26.03
CA ILE A 54 -28.02 -19.70 -25.23
C ILE A 54 -26.97 -18.98 -26.05
N ASN A 55 -26.48 -17.87 -25.56
CA ASN A 55 -25.34 -17.19 -26.14
C ASN A 55 -24.05 -17.97 -25.81
N LEU A 56 -23.55 -18.76 -26.76
CA LEU A 56 -22.29 -19.53 -26.56
C LEU A 56 -21.08 -18.63 -26.40
N ALA A 57 -21.10 -17.42 -26.98
CA ALA A 57 -20.01 -16.45 -26.80
C ALA A 57 -19.93 -15.93 -25.35
N ALA A 58 -21.05 -15.94 -24.62
CA ALA A 58 -21.05 -15.49 -23.22
C ALA A 58 -20.15 -16.33 -22.29
N ILE A 59 -19.86 -17.59 -22.65
CA ILE A 59 -18.97 -18.46 -21.88
C ILE A 59 -17.51 -17.97 -22.02
N ASP A 60 -17.12 -17.64 -23.24
CA ASP A 60 -15.77 -17.15 -23.51
C ASP A 60 -15.58 -15.74 -22.97
N GLU A 61 -16.57 -14.86 -23.12
CA GLU A 61 -16.57 -13.52 -22.54
C GLU A 61 -16.49 -13.57 -21.00
N HIS A 62 -17.23 -14.50 -20.36
CA HIS A 62 -17.18 -14.69 -18.92
C HIS A 62 -15.79 -15.10 -18.45
N ARG A 63 -15.14 -16.03 -19.18
CA ARG A 63 -13.80 -16.49 -18.83
C ARG A 63 -12.76 -15.34 -18.95
N GLU A 64 -12.81 -14.57 -20.03
CA GLU A 64 -11.95 -13.41 -20.20
C GLU A 64 -12.15 -12.36 -19.09
N LEU A 65 -13.41 -12.10 -18.74
CA LEU A 65 -13.76 -11.17 -17.65
C LEU A 65 -13.28 -11.69 -16.29
N GLU A 66 -13.39 -12.99 -16.05
CA GLU A 66 -12.94 -13.61 -14.81
C GLU A 66 -11.41 -13.56 -14.67
N GLU A 67 -10.68 -13.87 -15.74
CA GLU A 67 -9.22 -13.75 -15.77
C GLU A 67 -8.78 -12.29 -15.53
N ARG A 68 -9.44 -11.35 -16.19
CA ARG A 68 -9.18 -9.92 -15.99
C ARG A 68 -9.50 -9.46 -14.58
N TYR A 69 -10.62 -9.93 -14.02
CA TYR A 69 -11.01 -9.62 -12.64
C TYR A 69 -9.98 -10.14 -11.63
N GLN A 70 -9.56 -11.39 -11.78
CA GLN A 70 -8.54 -11.99 -10.92
C GLN A 70 -7.21 -11.23 -11.01
N PHE A 71 -6.79 -10.87 -12.23
CA PHE A 71 -5.60 -10.07 -12.44
C PHE A 71 -5.69 -8.71 -11.74
N LEU A 72 -6.80 -7.98 -11.94
CA LEU A 72 -7.00 -6.66 -11.33
C LEU A 72 -7.08 -6.73 -9.80
N THR A 73 -7.73 -7.76 -9.27
CA THR A 73 -7.83 -7.98 -7.80
C THR A 73 -6.45 -8.25 -7.21
N THR A 74 -5.62 -9.06 -7.89
CA THR A 74 -4.24 -9.32 -7.46
C THR A 74 -3.41 -8.03 -7.47
N GLN A 75 -3.52 -7.24 -8.54
CA GLN A 75 -2.81 -5.95 -8.64
C GLN A 75 -3.27 -4.95 -7.57
N GLU A 76 -4.55 -4.89 -7.30
CA GLU A 76 -5.10 -4.03 -6.23
C GLU A 76 -4.57 -4.45 -4.85
N GLN A 77 -4.52 -5.74 -4.57
CA GLN A 77 -3.99 -6.26 -3.31
C GLN A 77 -2.48 -5.98 -3.17
N ASP A 78 -1.71 -6.17 -4.24
CA ASP A 78 -0.27 -5.86 -4.26
C ASP A 78 -0.01 -4.38 -4.03
N LEU A 79 -0.78 -3.49 -4.68
CA LEU A 79 -0.69 -2.06 -4.49
C LEU A 79 -1.07 -1.64 -3.07
N SER A 80 -2.16 -2.19 -2.53
CA SER A 80 -2.60 -1.92 -1.16
C SER A 80 -1.53 -2.34 -0.13
N THR A 81 -0.92 -3.51 -0.32
CA THR A 81 0.16 -4.01 0.52
C THR A 81 1.40 -3.12 0.41
N SER A 82 1.73 -2.70 -0.81
CA SER A 82 2.87 -1.79 -1.06
C SER A 82 2.65 -0.43 -0.40
N ILE A 83 1.45 0.14 -0.50
CA ILE A 83 1.09 1.40 0.17
C ILE A 83 1.20 1.27 1.69
N ALA A 84 0.70 0.17 2.27
CA ALA A 84 0.80 -0.07 3.71
C ALA A 84 2.26 -0.15 4.16
N SER A 85 3.10 -0.89 3.43
CA SER A 85 4.54 -1.02 3.69
C SER A 85 5.26 0.33 3.58
N LEU A 86 4.96 1.12 2.53
CA LEU A 86 5.54 2.46 2.38
C LEU A 86 5.15 3.40 3.52
N LYS A 87 3.90 3.37 3.97
CA LYS A 87 3.45 4.16 5.12
C LYS A 87 4.21 3.78 6.40
N GLU A 88 4.42 2.49 6.64
CA GLU A 88 5.19 2.02 7.79
C GLU A 88 6.64 2.51 7.73
N ILE A 89 7.27 2.41 6.56
CA ILE A 89 8.65 2.89 6.35
C ILE A 89 8.74 4.39 6.59
N ILE A 90 7.80 5.18 6.06
CA ILE A 90 7.75 6.64 6.26
C ILE A 90 7.61 6.97 7.75
N GLN A 91 6.73 6.30 8.48
CA GLN A 91 6.57 6.52 9.92
C GLN A 91 7.86 6.19 10.69
N ARG A 92 8.54 5.11 10.31
CA ARG A 92 9.81 4.71 10.91
C ARG A 92 10.91 5.75 10.65
N ILE A 93 11.02 6.22 9.41
CA ILE A 93 11.97 7.27 9.02
C ILE A 93 11.68 8.55 9.81
N ASN A 94 10.43 9.01 9.84
CA ASN A 94 10.04 10.22 10.56
C ASN A 94 10.38 10.14 12.05
N ARG A 95 10.14 8.99 12.69
CA ARG A 95 10.50 8.78 14.10
C ARG A 95 12.00 8.88 14.30
N THR A 96 12.78 8.14 13.49
CA THR A 96 14.25 8.14 13.60
C THR A 96 14.82 9.53 13.33
N THR A 97 14.30 10.24 12.33
CA THR A 97 14.72 11.61 11.99
C THR A 97 14.40 12.57 13.14
N LYS A 98 13.21 12.44 13.75
CA LYS A 98 12.83 13.26 14.90
C LYS A 98 13.75 13.02 16.11
N ASP A 99 14.07 11.78 16.41
CA ASP A 99 14.98 11.43 17.50
C ASP A 99 16.39 12.01 17.27
N MET A 100 16.94 11.84 16.07
CA MET A 100 18.23 12.41 15.68
C MET A 100 18.22 13.95 15.68
N PHE A 101 17.11 14.55 15.25
CA PHE A 101 16.96 16.01 15.28
C PHE A 101 16.98 16.54 16.71
N VAL A 102 16.23 15.94 17.63
CA VAL A 102 16.18 16.36 19.05
C VAL A 102 17.55 16.22 19.69
N GLU A 103 18.26 15.13 19.45
CA GLU A 103 19.61 14.92 19.95
C GLU A 103 20.57 16.02 19.46
N THR A 104 20.64 16.23 18.13
CA THR A 104 21.48 17.25 17.52
C THR A 104 21.08 18.68 17.96
N PHE A 105 19.78 18.94 18.12
CA PHE A 105 19.28 20.22 18.60
C PHE A 105 19.75 20.51 20.04
N ASN A 106 19.70 19.53 20.92
CA ASN A 106 20.18 19.68 22.30
C ASN A 106 21.69 19.97 22.35
N GLU A 107 22.47 19.27 21.54
CA GLU A 107 23.90 19.54 21.42
C GLU A 107 24.15 20.96 20.89
N LEU A 108 23.42 21.37 19.84
CA LEU A 108 23.52 22.69 19.26
C LEU A 108 23.17 23.78 20.29
N GLN A 109 22.12 23.58 21.05
CA GLN A 109 21.70 24.50 22.09
C GLN A 109 22.78 24.70 23.14
N GLN A 110 23.47 23.64 23.58
CA GLN A 110 24.56 23.74 24.54
C GLN A 110 25.76 24.50 23.95
N LYS A 111 26.21 24.10 22.76
CA LYS A 111 27.35 24.78 22.09
C LYS A 111 27.04 26.23 21.77
N PHE A 112 25.79 26.52 21.36
CA PHE A 112 25.38 27.89 21.08
C PHE A 112 25.40 28.78 22.34
N ARG A 113 24.98 28.28 23.50
CA ARG A 113 25.09 28.99 24.78
C ARG A 113 26.52 29.29 25.13
N ASP A 114 27.43 28.31 24.99
CA ASP A 114 28.85 28.44 25.29
C ASP A 114 29.50 29.49 24.38
N VAL A 115 29.31 29.38 23.08
CA VAL A 115 29.89 30.30 22.09
C VAL A 115 29.31 31.71 22.25
N PHE A 116 27.99 31.82 22.47
CA PHE A 116 27.33 33.11 22.68
C PHE A 116 27.90 33.84 23.89
N SER A 117 28.13 33.15 24.99
CA SER A 117 28.71 33.74 26.20
C SER A 117 30.15 34.27 25.99
N GLN A 118 30.90 33.70 25.02
CA GLN A 118 32.24 34.21 24.62
C GLN A 118 32.14 35.50 23.81
N PHE A 119 31.14 35.62 22.91
CA PHE A 119 30.93 36.83 22.12
C PHE A 119 30.25 37.95 22.94
N PHE A 120 29.43 37.57 23.91
CA PHE A 120 28.66 38.49 24.75
C PHE A 120 28.90 38.16 26.24
N PRO A 121 30.00 38.64 26.86
CA PRO A 121 30.25 38.36 28.25
C PRO A 121 29.11 38.80 29.17
N GLY A 122 28.49 37.84 29.88
CA GLY A 122 27.32 38.07 30.73
C GLY A 122 25.99 38.01 29.98
N GLY A 123 25.99 37.78 28.67
CA GLY A 123 24.79 37.54 27.85
C GLY A 123 24.34 36.08 27.94
N ARG A 124 23.08 35.85 27.53
CA ARG A 124 22.48 34.51 27.43
C ARG A 124 21.79 34.35 26.08
N ALA A 125 21.87 33.15 25.50
CA ALA A 125 21.09 32.83 24.31
C ALA A 125 20.56 31.41 24.41
N GLU A 126 19.43 31.17 23.74
CA GLU A 126 18.72 29.93 23.74
C GLU A 126 18.05 29.69 22.41
N LEU A 127 18.04 28.45 21.97
CA LEU A 127 17.23 27.99 20.84
C LEU A 127 15.93 27.40 21.39
N GLN A 128 14.80 27.80 20.84
CA GLN A 128 13.49 27.28 21.23
C GLN A 128 12.82 26.63 20.04
N LEU A 129 12.21 25.49 20.25
CA LEU A 129 11.35 24.86 19.24
C LEU A 129 9.98 25.52 19.31
N VAL A 130 9.49 26.00 18.18
CA VAL A 130 8.17 26.60 18.06
C VAL A 130 7.30 25.66 17.24
N GLU A 131 6.24 25.20 17.85
CA GLU A 131 5.21 24.45 17.12
C GLU A 131 4.31 25.47 16.43
N GLU A 132 4.27 25.45 15.08
CA GLU A 132 3.33 26.25 14.33
C GLU A 132 1.90 25.72 14.58
N PRO A 133 0.94 26.62 14.88
CA PRO A 133 -0.45 26.22 15.09
C PRO A 133 -1.00 25.52 13.84
N LEU A 134 -1.80 24.48 14.05
CA LEU A 134 -2.48 23.75 13.00
C LEU A 134 -3.39 24.69 12.22
N GLU A 135 -3.17 24.84 10.92
CA GLU A 135 -4.20 25.39 10.04
C GLU A 135 -5.38 24.42 10.02
N GLU A 136 -6.60 24.95 10.27
CA GLU A 136 -7.82 24.13 10.29
C GLU A 136 -7.99 23.37 8.98
N GLY A 137 -7.97 22.05 9.03
CA GLY A 137 -8.24 21.16 7.89
C GLY A 137 -7.05 20.36 7.33
N VAL A 138 -5.85 20.51 7.88
CA VAL A 138 -4.69 19.68 7.49
C VAL A 138 -4.49 18.58 8.51
N GLU A 139 -4.69 17.33 8.09
CA GLU A 139 -4.37 16.16 8.93
C GLU A 139 -2.88 16.16 9.26
N ASP A 140 -2.55 16.11 10.55
CA ASP A 140 -1.18 15.97 11.03
C ASP A 140 -0.67 14.55 10.71
N ASN A 141 -0.02 14.41 9.56
CA ASN A 141 0.61 13.16 9.14
C ASN A 141 1.92 12.86 9.89
N GLY A 142 2.20 13.55 11.01
CA GLY A 142 3.42 13.36 11.81
C GLY A 142 4.70 13.84 11.12
N ALA A 143 4.59 14.55 10.00
CA ALA A 143 5.71 15.03 9.19
C ALA A 143 6.08 16.50 9.44
N ARG A 144 5.44 17.16 10.42
CA ARG A 144 5.74 18.56 10.70
C ARG A 144 7.05 18.67 11.46
N GLU A 145 7.96 19.43 10.88
CA GLU A 145 9.19 19.83 11.53
C GLU A 145 8.89 21.07 12.38
N PRO A 146 9.24 21.09 13.69
CA PRO A 146 9.07 22.27 14.51
C PRO A 146 9.97 23.40 14.00
N GLY A 147 9.45 24.63 13.99
CA GLY A 147 10.26 25.81 13.73
C GLY A 147 11.30 26.01 14.84
N VAL A 148 12.40 26.70 14.53
CA VAL A 148 13.43 27.05 15.51
C VAL A 148 13.44 28.56 15.67
N GLU A 149 13.20 29.04 16.91
CA GLU A 149 13.33 30.45 17.24
C GLU A 149 14.61 30.69 18.04
N ILE A 150 15.33 31.78 17.72
CA ILE A 150 16.53 32.22 18.46
C ILE A 150 16.11 33.33 19.41
N VAL A 151 16.32 33.05 20.71
CA VAL A 151 16.08 34.02 21.77
C VAL A 151 17.41 34.40 22.39
N ALA A 152 17.75 35.67 22.41
CA ALA A 152 19.03 36.14 22.91
C ALA A 152 18.88 37.32 23.85
N GLN A 153 19.74 37.38 24.82
CA GLN A 153 19.87 38.44 25.82
C GLN A 153 21.31 38.97 25.85
N PRO A 154 21.63 40.00 25.06
CA PRO A 154 22.89 40.71 25.20
C PRO A 154 23.04 41.35 26.58
N PRO A 155 24.26 41.66 27.04
CA PRO A 155 24.50 42.27 28.34
C PRO A 155 23.71 43.58 28.54
N GLY A 156 23.07 43.72 29.69
CA GLY A 156 22.28 44.90 30.02
C GLY A 156 20.89 45.00 29.35
N LYS A 157 20.49 44.01 28.57
CA LYS A 157 19.19 43.95 27.90
C LYS A 157 18.30 42.82 28.44
N ARG A 158 17.01 42.87 28.15
CA ARG A 158 16.09 41.77 28.45
C ARG A 158 16.15 40.73 27.34
N LEU A 159 15.80 39.52 27.67
CA LEU A 159 15.63 38.41 26.72
C LEU A 159 14.64 38.79 25.61
N LYS A 160 15.02 38.66 24.36
CA LYS A 160 14.21 39.03 23.20
C LYS A 160 14.46 38.08 22.02
N SER A 161 13.47 37.92 21.16
CA SER A 161 13.63 37.30 19.86
C SER A 161 14.72 38.02 19.05
N ILE A 162 15.45 37.25 18.22
CA ILE A 162 16.51 37.79 17.33
C ILE A 162 16.01 38.96 16.47
N THR A 163 14.72 38.99 16.13
CA THR A 163 14.11 40.05 15.32
C THR A 163 14.18 41.43 15.99
N MET A 164 14.25 41.47 17.32
CA MET A 164 14.27 42.71 18.12
C MET A 164 15.68 43.18 18.50
N LEU A 165 16.72 42.49 18.07
CA LEU A 165 18.11 42.88 18.32
C LEU A 165 18.59 43.95 17.31
N SER A 166 19.64 44.70 17.70
CA SER A 166 20.30 45.61 16.76
C SER A 166 21.01 44.84 15.64
N GLY A 167 21.32 45.52 14.53
CA GLY A 167 21.98 44.89 13.37
C GLY A 167 23.27 44.16 13.75
N GLY A 168 24.17 44.81 14.50
CA GLY A 168 25.42 44.19 14.94
C GLY A 168 25.21 43.02 15.90
N GLU A 169 24.24 43.11 16.81
CA GLU A 169 23.90 42.01 17.72
C GLU A 169 23.34 40.80 16.97
N LYS A 170 22.51 41.05 15.94
CA LYS A 170 22.02 39.99 15.05
C LYS A 170 23.14 39.26 14.33
N THR A 171 24.10 40.02 13.78
CA THR A 171 25.25 39.44 13.06
C THR A 171 26.11 38.59 13.97
N LEU A 172 26.44 39.09 15.16
CA LEU A 172 27.24 38.32 16.14
C LEU A 172 26.50 37.09 16.67
N THR A 173 25.19 37.19 16.87
CA THR A 173 24.34 36.04 17.26
C THR A 173 24.31 34.98 16.16
N ALA A 174 24.15 35.38 14.91
CA ALA A 174 24.19 34.48 13.77
C ALA A 174 25.60 33.81 13.64
N MET A 175 26.67 34.57 13.83
CA MET A 175 28.00 34.03 13.81
C MET A 175 28.26 33.04 14.94
N ALA A 176 27.74 33.32 16.14
CA ALA A 176 27.83 32.38 17.26
C ALA A 176 27.10 31.06 16.97
N LEU A 177 25.94 31.13 16.31
CA LEU A 177 25.20 29.93 15.89
C LEU A 177 25.94 29.14 14.82
N LEU A 178 26.51 29.81 13.82
CA LEU A 178 27.33 29.14 12.81
C LEU A 178 28.52 28.42 13.44
N ILE A 179 29.28 29.08 14.30
CA ILE A 179 30.43 28.45 14.99
C ILE A 179 29.97 27.29 15.86
N ALA A 180 28.86 27.41 16.59
CA ALA A 180 28.29 26.31 17.36
C ALA A 180 27.96 25.11 16.49
N SER A 181 27.39 25.35 15.30
CA SER A 181 27.09 24.30 14.33
C SER A 181 28.33 23.61 13.80
N PHE A 182 29.41 24.38 13.54
CA PHE A 182 30.69 23.84 13.12
C PHE A 182 31.37 22.98 14.20
N LEU A 183 31.20 23.32 15.44
CA LEU A 183 31.78 22.54 16.55
C LEU A 183 31.16 21.17 16.71
N ILE A 184 29.90 21.00 16.24
CA ILE A 184 29.19 19.70 16.28
C ILE A 184 29.55 18.86 15.06
N ARG A 185 29.49 19.47 13.87
CA ARG A 185 29.81 18.80 12.61
C ARG A 185 30.76 19.68 11.78
N PRO A 186 32.10 19.55 11.98
CA PRO A 186 33.03 20.29 11.18
C PRO A 186 32.89 19.90 9.70
N THR A 187 32.62 20.86 8.85
CA THR A 187 32.64 20.63 7.41
C THR A 187 34.10 20.71 6.91
N PRO A 188 34.49 19.83 5.95
CA PRO A 188 35.88 19.79 5.47
C PRO A 188 36.29 21.04 4.67
N PHE A 189 35.37 21.93 4.38
CA PHE A 189 35.58 23.15 3.58
C PHE A 189 34.98 24.37 4.29
N CYS A 190 35.71 24.93 5.21
CA CYS A 190 35.46 26.25 5.80
C CYS A 190 36.74 27.01 5.99
#